data_c78331f6dc8a2c37a5d640fb12ee014e
#
_entry.id   c78331f6dc8a2c37a5d640fb12ee014e
#
_cell.length_a   1.000
_cell.length_b   1.000
_cell.length_c   1.000
_cell.angle_alpha   90.00
_cell.angle_beta   90.00
_cell.angle_gamma   90.00
#
_symmetry.space_group_name_H-M   'P 1'
#
loop_
_entity.id
_entity.type
_entity.pdbx_description
1 polymer ?
#
loop_
_entity_poly.entity_id
_entity_poly.type
_entity_poly.pdbx_seq_one_letter_code
_entity_poly.pdbx_strand_id
1 'polypeptide(L)'
;WRAIRVGLDKPGVLRMQLQALLRGANGRDLSIMFPFIAQHEEFRQARSEMDKALEREKILGHPLPKSLRVGAMIETPSIHYAPKAFFDSVDFLSIGGNDLKQFFFAADRENELVRKRYDTLSNSFLSFLEDIVTKCQAHKTPLSFCGEDAGRPLEAVCLAALGLHTLSMRPASIGPVKQALMNTDLKALKVELDQARLAGVDNLRKTVANFMAKNGG
;
A
#
# COMPACT_ATOMS: atom_id res chain seq x y z
N TRP A 1 18.52 -2.30 7.35
CA TRP A 1 18.14 -3.44 8.20
C TRP A 1 17.02 -3.03 9.15
N ARG A 2 15.77 -3.30 8.78
CA ARG A 2 14.56 -2.95 9.53
C ARG A 2 13.38 -3.83 9.14
N ALA A 3 12.28 -3.72 9.86
CA ALA A 3 10.99 -4.36 9.59
C ALA A 3 11.13 -5.89 9.45
N ILE A 4 10.57 -6.49 8.39
CA ILE A 4 10.58 -7.94 8.21
C ILE A 4 11.99 -8.52 8.14
N ARG A 5 12.98 -7.78 7.64
CA ARG A 5 14.37 -8.23 7.57
C ARG A 5 14.93 -8.58 8.95
N VAL A 6 14.65 -7.71 9.94
CA VAL A 6 15.01 -8.01 11.35
C VAL A 6 14.23 -9.21 11.87
N GLY A 7 12.95 -9.30 11.52
CA GLY A 7 12.09 -10.41 11.96
C GLY A 7 12.53 -11.77 11.39
N LEU A 8 13.05 -11.80 10.18
CA LEU A 8 13.56 -13.03 9.57
C LEU A 8 14.94 -13.42 10.11
N ASP A 9 15.81 -12.44 10.33
CA ASP A 9 17.13 -12.67 10.92
C ASP A 9 17.03 -13.07 12.41
N LYS A 10 16.01 -12.57 13.12
CA LYS A 10 15.75 -12.83 14.52
C LYS A 10 14.32 -13.36 14.72
N PRO A 11 14.01 -14.58 14.26
CA PRO A 11 12.64 -15.09 14.19
C PRO A 11 11.94 -15.22 15.56
N GLY A 12 12.67 -15.26 16.64
CA GLY A 12 12.10 -15.26 18.00
C GLY A 12 11.25 -14.03 18.29
N VAL A 13 11.70 -12.84 17.88
CA VAL A 13 10.95 -11.58 18.05
C VAL A 13 9.67 -11.58 17.21
N LEU A 14 9.79 -11.99 15.94
CA LEU A 14 8.65 -12.08 15.03
C LEU A 14 7.60 -13.07 15.57
N ARG A 15 8.02 -14.26 16.05
CA ARG A 15 7.12 -15.26 16.63
C ARG A 15 6.36 -14.73 17.84
N MET A 16 7.04 -14.02 18.73
CA MET A 16 6.37 -13.41 19.90
C MET A 16 5.27 -12.43 19.49
N GLN A 17 5.53 -11.58 18.50
CA GLN A 17 4.53 -10.66 17.97
C GLN A 17 3.36 -11.40 17.30
N LEU A 18 3.65 -12.41 16.48
CA LEU A 18 2.63 -13.21 15.81
C LEU A 18 1.73 -13.94 16.82
N GLN A 19 2.31 -14.55 17.85
CA GLN A 19 1.56 -15.19 18.93
C GLN A 19 0.67 -14.20 19.70
N ALA A 20 1.19 -13.00 20.00
CA ALA A 20 0.41 -11.96 20.66
C ALA A 20 -0.79 -11.51 19.81
N LEU A 21 -0.61 -11.36 18.49
CA LEU A 21 -1.68 -11.00 17.56
C LEU A 21 -2.75 -12.11 17.47
N LEU A 22 -2.32 -13.37 17.37
CA LEU A 22 -3.22 -14.52 17.35
C LEU A 22 -4.07 -14.60 18.62
N ARG A 23 -3.45 -14.48 19.80
CA ARG A 23 -4.15 -14.44 21.08
C ARG A 23 -5.07 -13.24 21.20
N GLY A 24 -4.61 -12.06 20.75
CA GLY A 24 -5.41 -10.84 20.74
C GLY A 24 -6.65 -10.93 19.86
N ALA A 25 -6.61 -11.73 18.80
CA ALA A 25 -7.76 -11.98 17.94
C ALA A 25 -8.87 -12.74 18.70
N ASN A 26 -8.53 -13.70 19.54
CA ASN A 26 -9.45 -14.39 20.44
C ASN A 26 -10.75 -14.81 19.74
N GLY A 27 -10.66 -15.62 18.70
CA GLY A 27 -11.81 -16.11 17.92
C GLY A 27 -12.42 -15.11 16.92
N ARG A 28 -11.89 -13.88 16.81
CA ARG A 28 -12.32 -12.88 15.82
C ARG A 28 -11.53 -13.02 14.53
N ASP A 29 -12.00 -12.32 13.48
CA ASP A 29 -11.26 -12.22 12.23
C ASP A 29 -9.96 -11.44 12.44
N LEU A 30 -8.87 -11.90 11.80
CA LEU A 30 -7.55 -11.28 11.89
C LEU A 30 -6.95 -11.11 10.50
N SER A 31 -6.46 -9.92 10.22
CA SER A 31 -5.63 -9.64 9.05
C SER A 31 -4.26 -9.17 9.52
N ILE A 32 -3.21 -9.84 9.05
CA ILE A 32 -1.81 -9.50 9.34
C ILE A 32 -1.12 -9.12 8.05
N MET A 33 -0.30 -8.08 8.10
CA MET A 33 0.43 -7.59 6.95
C MET A 33 1.92 -7.51 7.29
N PHE A 34 2.76 -8.16 6.48
CA PHE A 34 4.21 -8.09 6.62
C PHE A 34 4.76 -6.86 5.90
N PRO A 35 5.44 -5.96 6.62
CA PRO A 35 6.01 -4.76 6.04
C PRO A 35 7.32 -5.06 5.31
N PHE A 36 7.68 -4.21 4.36
CA PHE A 36 9.00 -4.13 3.76
C PHE A 36 9.44 -5.39 3.00
N ILE A 37 8.49 -6.11 2.41
CA ILE A 37 8.76 -7.27 1.56
C ILE A 37 9.37 -6.78 0.24
N ALA A 38 10.58 -7.26 -0.08
CA ALA A 38 11.30 -6.92 -1.30
C ALA A 38 11.41 -8.10 -2.28
N GLN A 39 11.26 -9.34 -1.78
CA GLN A 39 11.31 -10.56 -2.57
C GLN A 39 10.24 -11.55 -2.12
N HIS A 40 9.77 -12.39 -3.03
CA HIS A 40 8.78 -13.45 -2.72
C HIS A 40 9.27 -14.40 -1.62
N GLU A 41 10.56 -14.70 -1.59
CA GLU A 41 11.13 -15.59 -0.58
C GLU A 41 11.01 -15.03 0.84
N GLU A 42 11.17 -13.73 1.03
CA GLU A 42 10.95 -13.09 2.35
C GLU A 42 9.49 -13.27 2.81
N PHE A 43 8.52 -13.13 1.90
CA PHE A 43 7.11 -13.38 2.22
C PHE A 43 6.87 -14.84 2.60
N ARG A 44 7.44 -15.79 1.85
CA ARG A 44 7.31 -17.23 2.16
C ARG A 44 7.87 -17.56 3.54
N GLN A 45 9.03 -17.02 3.88
CA GLN A 45 9.65 -17.21 5.20
C GLN A 45 8.79 -16.61 6.31
N ALA A 46 8.29 -15.37 6.13
CA ALA A 46 7.41 -14.72 7.09
C ALA A 46 6.08 -15.49 7.26
N ARG A 47 5.51 -16.00 6.18
CA ARG A 47 4.32 -16.87 6.21
C ARG A 47 4.58 -18.17 6.97
N SER A 48 5.73 -18.80 6.75
CA SER A 48 6.14 -20.01 7.49
C SER A 48 6.23 -19.75 9.00
N GLU A 49 6.76 -18.59 9.42
CA GLU A 49 6.78 -18.24 10.86
C GLU A 49 5.36 -17.98 11.39
N MET A 50 4.45 -17.45 10.59
CA MET A 50 3.04 -17.31 10.93
C MET A 50 2.37 -18.67 11.12
N ASP A 51 2.60 -19.62 10.21
CA ASP A 51 2.01 -20.95 10.27
C ASP A 51 2.51 -21.73 11.50
N LYS A 52 3.81 -21.60 11.84
CA LYS A 52 4.40 -22.16 13.07
C LYS A 52 3.77 -21.55 14.33
N ALA A 53 3.55 -20.23 14.33
CA ALA A 53 2.91 -19.55 15.45
C ALA A 53 1.46 -20.02 15.63
N LEU A 54 0.72 -20.16 14.53
CA LEU A 54 -0.66 -20.65 14.54
C LEU A 54 -0.77 -22.07 15.10
N GLU A 55 0.08 -22.97 14.61
CA GLU A 55 0.11 -24.37 15.11
C GLU A 55 0.46 -24.45 16.60
N ARG A 56 1.39 -23.61 17.06
CA ARG A 56 1.72 -23.53 18.49
C ARG A 56 0.54 -23.08 19.34
N GLU A 57 -0.19 -22.04 18.92
CA GLU A 57 -1.36 -21.57 19.66
C GLU A 57 -2.48 -22.61 19.69
N LYS A 58 -2.63 -23.38 18.61
CA LYS A 58 -3.55 -24.53 18.55
C LYS A 58 -3.18 -25.64 19.54
N ILE A 59 -1.90 -26.04 19.59
CA ILE A 59 -1.39 -27.04 20.54
C ILE A 59 -1.62 -26.59 21.99
N LEU A 60 -1.47 -25.30 22.28
CA LEU A 60 -1.70 -24.71 23.59
C LEU A 60 -3.18 -24.57 23.95
N GLY A 61 -4.10 -24.88 23.05
CA GLY A 61 -5.54 -24.80 23.27
C GLY A 61 -6.09 -23.38 23.32
N HIS A 62 -5.34 -22.40 22.79
CA HIS A 62 -5.83 -21.02 22.72
C HIS A 62 -6.86 -20.86 21.60
N PRO A 63 -7.86 -19.93 21.75
CA PRO A 63 -8.80 -19.62 20.69
C PRO A 63 -8.08 -19.08 19.45
N LEU A 64 -8.23 -19.76 18.33
CA LEU A 64 -7.67 -19.31 17.04
C LEU A 64 -8.55 -18.24 16.38
N PRO A 65 -8.01 -17.41 15.49
CA PRO A 65 -8.82 -16.50 14.67
C PRO A 65 -9.89 -17.28 13.87
N LYS A 66 -11.09 -16.71 13.78
CA LYS A 66 -12.19 -17.26 12.94
C LYS A 66 -11.80 -17.30 11.46
N SER A 67 -11.15 -16.23 11.00
CA SER A 67 -10.49 -16.17 9.70
C SER A 67 -9.14 -15.48 9.85
N LEU A 68 -8.15 -15.93 9.09
CA LEU A 68 -6.81 -15.34 9.06
C LEU A 68 -6.45 -14.96 7.63
N ARG A 69 -6.20 -13.67 7.40
CA ARG A 69 -5.72 -13.15 6.13
C ARG A 69 -4.30 -12.63 6.30
N VAL A 70 -3.41 -13.00 5.39
CA VAL A 70 -2.00 -12.61 5.46
C VAL A 70 -1.60 -11.88 4.19
N GLY A 71 -1.20 -10.63 4.34
CA GLY A 71 -0.82 -9.75 3.26
C GLY A 71 0.62 -9.25 3.37
N ALA A 72 1.00 -8.41 2.42
CA ALA A 72 2.30 -7.75 2.37
C ALA A 72 2.18 -6.28 2.03
N MET A 73 3.15 -5.47 2.49
CA MET A 73 3.28 -4.09 2.03
C MET A 73 4.17 -4.00 0.79
N ILE A 74 3.71 -3.21 -0.17
CA ILE A 74 4.50 -2.78 -1.32
C ILE A 74 5.20 -1.48 -0.92
N GLU A 75 6.44 -1.59 -0.48
CA GLU A 75 7.27 -0.48 0.01
C GLU A 75 8.61 -0.38 -0.72
N THR A 76 8.96 -1.43 -1.47
CA THR A 76 10.14 -1.47 -2.32
C THR A 76 9.73 -1.67 -3.77
N PRO A 77 10.30 -0.97 -4.74
CA PRO A 77 9.96 -1.13 -6.16
C PRO A 77 10.16 -2.56 -6.68
N SER A 78 11.11 -3.31 -6.09
CA SER A 78 11.45 -4.67 -6.50
C SER A 78 10.28 -5.65 -6.43
N ILE A 79 9.41 -5.53 -5.42
CA ILE A 79 8.30 -6.48 -5.23
C ILE A 79 7.23 -6.39 -6.34
N HIS A 80 7.16 -5.25 -7.04
CA HIS A 80 6.31 -5.13 -8.22
C HIS A 80 6.68 -6.17 -9.30
N TYR A 81 7.97 -6.51 -9.40
CA TYR A 81 8.48 -7.50 -10.36
C TYR A 81 8.49 -8.93 -9.81
N ALA A 82 7.87 -9.18 -8.66
CA ALA A 82 7.74 -10.53 -8.12
C ALA A 82 6.99 -11.46 -9.08
N PRO A 83 7.27 -12.78 -9.04
CA PRO A 83 6.61 -13.76 -9.89
C PRO A 83 5.11 -13.86 -9.53
N LYS A 84 4.32 -14.41 -10.47
CA LYS A 84 2.89 -14.68 -10.28
C LYS A 84 2.61 -15.38 -8.94
N ALA A 85 3.44 -16.35 -8.56
CA ALA A 85 3.31 -17.10 -7.32
C ALA A 85 3.28 -16.22 -6.05
N PHE A 86 3.90 -15.04 -6.06
CA PHE A 86 3.78 -14.08 -4.96
C PHE A 86 2.35 -13.55 -4.85
N PHE A 87 1.79 -13.05 -5.95
CA PHE A 87 0.43 -12.49 -5.98
C PHE A 87 -0.63 -13.53 -5.65
N ASP A 88 -0.40 -14.80 -6.02
CA ASP A 88 -1.28 -15.91 -5.70
C ASP A 88 -1.19 -16.34 -4.22
N SER A 89 -0.09 -15.98 -3.53
CA SER A 89 0.17 -16.39 -2.13
C SER A 89 -0.28 -15.38 -1.08
N VAL A 90 -0.59 -14.15 -1.48
CA VAL A 90 -1.04 -13.08 -0.58
C VAL A 90 -2.56 -12.94 -0.61
N ASP A 91 -3.17 -12.69 0.55
CA ASP A 91 -4.61 -12.45 0.65
C ASP A 91 -4.98 -10.99 0.32
N PHE A 92 -4.03 -10.06 0.46
CA PHE A 92 -4.15 -8.64 0.13
C PHE A 92 -2.79 -7.96 0.09
N LEU A 93 -2.73 -6.80 -0.54
CA LEU A 93 -1.55 -5.94 -0.59
C LEU A 93 -1.90 -4.51 -0.15
N SER A 94 -0.91 -3.82 0.40
CA SER A 94 -1.02 -2.40 0.72
C SER A 94 0.22 -1.65 0.24
N ILE A 95 0.03 -0.60 -0.53
CA ILE A 95 1.12 0.28 -0.92
C ILE A 95 1.49 1.17 0.27
N GLY A 96 2.74 1.07 0.74
CA GLY A 96 3.33 1.98 1.72
C GLY A 96 3.91 3.20 1.02
N GLY A 97 3.06 4.22 0.74
CA GLY A 97 3.38 5.31 -0.18
C GLY A 97 4.62 6.11 0.19
N ASN A 98 4.89 6.30 1.48
CA ASN A 98 6.05 7.07 1.94
C ASN A 98 7.37 6.36 1.59
N ASP A 99 7.49 5.08 1.97
CA ASP A 99 8.70 4.29 1.70
C ASP A 99 8.82 3.94 0.22
N LEU A 100 7.72 3.56 -0.44
CA LEU A 100 7.75 3.28 -1.87
C LEU A 100 8.24 4.48 -2.69
N LYS A 101 7.76 5.69 -2.39
CA LYS A 101 8.20 6.93 -3.05
C LYS A 101 9.69 7.20 -2.77
N GLN A 102 10.13 7.04 -1.52
CA GLN A 102 11.52 7.19 -1.13
C GLN A 102 12.44 6.30 -1.95
N PHE A 103 12.12 5.02 -2.08
CA PHE A 103 12.97 4.07 -2.81
C PHE A 103 12.83 4.18 -4.33
N PHE A 104 11.67 4.56 -4.82
CA PHE A 104 11.47 4.80 -6.25
C PHE A 104 12.35 5.94 -6.77
N PHE A 105 12.41 7.04 -6.02
CA PHE A 105 13.23 8.21 -6.38
C PHE A 105 14.64 8.21 -5.76
N ALA A 106 14.99 7.20 -4.97
CA ALA A 106 16.23 7.17 -4.18
C ALA A 106 16.44 8.46 -3.34
N ALA A 107 15.34 8.98 -2.77
CA ALA A 107 15.32 10.27 -2.08
C ALA A 107 14.82 10.09 -0.64
N ASP A 108 15.69 10.30 0.33
CA ASP A 108 15.37 10.17 1.74
C ASP A 108 14.24 11.14 2.14
N ARG A 109 13.12 10.59 2.62
CA ARG A 109 11.94 11.35 3.04
C ARG A 109 12.19 12.26 4.25
N GLU A 110 13.23 11.96 5.05
CA GLU A 110 13.61 12.75 6.23
C GLU A 110 14.58 13.89 5.86
N ASN A 111 15.18 13.84 4.68
CA ASN A 111 16.08 14.89 4.20
C ASN A 111 15.30 16.03 3.53
N GLU A 112 15.30 17.19 4.19
CA GLU A 112 14.55 18.36 3.72
C GLU A 112 14.99 18.90 2.36
N LEU A 113 16.23 18.69 1.96
CA LEU A 113 16.77 19.16 0.69
C LEU A 113 16.23 18.37 -0.51
N VAL A 114 15.92 17.08 -0.33
CA VAL A 114 15.49 16.23 -1.43
C VAL A 114 14.00 15.86 -1.37
N ARG A 115 13.37 15.76 -0.20
CA ARG A 115 11.97 15.30 -0.06
C ARG A 115 10.95 16.13 -0.84
N LYS A 116 11.24 17.43 -1.05
CA LYS A 116 10.34 18.34 -1.77
C LYS A 116 10.52 18.29 -3.28
N ARG A 117 11.58 17.63 -3.78
CA ARG A 117 11.86 17.54 -5.22
C ARG A 117 10.95 16.55 -5.94
N TYR A 118 10.47 15.53 -5.21
CA TYR A 118 9.76 14.40 -5.78
C TYR A 118 8.33 14.36 -5.30
N ASP A 119 7.42 14.59 -6.24
CA ASP A 119 5.98 14.63 -5.99
C ASP A 119 5.35 13.28 -6.27
N THR A 120 4.39 12.89 -5.44
CA THR A 120 3.53 11.72 -5.70
C THR A 120 2.77 11.84 -7.01
N LEU A 121 2.44 13.08 -7.42
CA LEU A 121 1.74 13.36 -8.68
C LEU A 121 2.69 13.54 -9.87
N SER A 122 3.95 13.11 -9.78
CA SER A 122 4.83 13.02 -10.94
C SER A 122 4.35 11.91 -11.89
N ASN A 123 4.49 12.14 -13.18
CA ASN A 123 4.09 11.19 -14.21
C ASN A 123 4.74 9.81 -14.01
N SER A 124 6.04 9.77 -13.73
CA SER A 124 6.78 8.52 -13.53
C SER A 124 6.24 7.69 -12.35
N PHE A 125 5.97 8.34 -11.21
CA PHE A 125 5.47 7.62 -10.04
C PHE A 125 4.01 7.18 -10.21
N LEU A 126 3.16 8.02 -10.83
CA LEU A 126 1.78 7.65 -11.13
C LEU A 126 1.71 6.49 -12.13
N SER A 127 2.60 6.45 -13.13
CA SER A 127 2.71 5.32 -14.06
C SER A 127 3.07 4.04 -13.31
N PHE A 128 4.04 4.11 -12.40
CA PHE A 128 4.43 2.97 -11.58
C PHE A 128 3.29 2.48 -10.66
N LEU A 129 2.53 3.41 -10.04
CA LEU A 129 1.36 3.04 -9.24
C LEU A 129 0.27 2.39 -10.08
N GLU A 130 0.02 2.88 -11.29
CA GLU A 130 -0.96 2.31 -12.21
C GLU A 130 -0.58 0.89 -12.67
N ASP A 131 0.71 0.65 -12.92
CA ASP A 131 1.21 -0.69 -13.22
C ASP A 131 0.98 -1.66 -12.06
N ILE A 132 1.19 -1.20 -10.81
CA ILE A 132 0.88 -1.99 -9.61
C ILE A 132 -0.62 -2.31 -9.54
N VAL A 133 -1.48 -1.31 -9.75
CA VAL A 133 -2.96 -1.48 -9.74
C VAL A 133 -3.37 -2.50 -10.78
N THR A 134 -2.91 -2.35 -12.03
CA THR A 134 -3.20 -3.24 -13.14
C THR A 134 -2.79 -4.68 -12.84
N LYS A 135 -1.60 -4.85 -12.28
CA LYS A 135 -1.10 -6.17 -11.90
C LYS A 135 -1.93 -6.82 -10.79
N CYS A 136 -2.27 -6.07 -9.76
CA CYS A 136 -3.13 -6.57 -8.68
C CYS A 136 -4.53 -6.93 -9.18
N GLN A 137 -5.10 -6.14 -10.08
CA GLN A 137 -6.39 -6.44 -10.71
C GLN A 137 -6.34 -7.73 -11.54
N ALA A 138 -5.29 -7.93 -12.34
CA ALA A 138 -5.10 -9.15 -13.13
C ALA A 138 -5.02 -10.41 -12.25
N HIS A 139 -4.47 -10.29 -11.04
CA HIS A 139 -4.39 -11.37 -10.05
C HIS A 139 -5.57 -11.42 -9.07
N LYS A 140 -6.54 -10.49 -9.19
CA LYS A 140 -7.66 -10.34 -8.25
C LYS A 140 -7.21 -10.17 -6.79
N THR A 141 -6.04 -9.60 -6.58
CA THR A 141 -5.48 -9.33 -5.25
C THR A 141 -6.00 -7.99 -4.75
N PRO A 142 -6.71 -7.93 -3.61
CA PRO A 142 -7.15 -6.68 -3.01
C PRO A 142 -5.97 -5.76 -2.74
N LEU A 143 -6.08 -4.49 -3.13
CA LEU A 143 -5.03 -3.50 -2.99
C LEU A 143 -5.53 -2.27 -2.24
N SER A 144 -4.73 -1.79 -1.29
CA SER A 144 -4.93 -0.53 -0.59
C SER A 144 -3.70 0.36 -0.71
N PHE A 145 -3.87 1.64 -0.38
CA PHE A 145 -2.78 2.59 -0.29
C PHE A 145 -2.78 3.24 1.10
N CYS A 146 -1.64 3.27 1.78
CA CYS A 146 -1.46 3.97 3.04
C CYS A 146 -0.26 4.94 2.95
N GLY A 147 -0.29 5.95 3.81
CA GLY A 147 0.74 6.98 3.85
C GLY A 147 0.14 8.38 3.91
N GLU A 148 0.99 9.38 4.05
CA GLU A 148 0.56 10.77 4.21
C GLU A 148 -0.24 11.28 3.01
N ASP A 149 0.15 10.87 1.81
CA ASP A 149 -0.49 11.32 0.57
C ASP A 149 -1.94 10.82 0.44
N ALA A 150 -2.27 9.65 1.03
CA ALA A 150 -3.67 9.19 1.10
C ALA A 150 -4.58 10.16 1.86
N GLY A 151 -4.03 10.93 2.80
CA GLY A 151 -4.76 11.90 3.62
C GLY A 151 -4.82 13.31 3.04
N ARG A 152 -4.31 13.53 1.83
CA ARG A 152 -4.33 14.82 1.14
C ARG A 152 -5.39 14.77 0.03
N PRO A 153 -6.38 15.66 0.02
CA PRO A 153 -7.51 15.59 -0.92
C PRO A 153 -7.10 15.46 -2.39
N LEU A 154 -6.12 16.25 -2.83
CA LEU A 154 -5.67 16.28 -4.22
C LEU A 154 -4.98 14.98 -4.63
N GLU A 155 -4.10 14.46 -3.79
CA GLU A 155 -3.45 13.17 -4.01
C GLU A 155 -4.47 12.02 -3.93
N ALA A 156 -5.38 12.07 -2.98
CA ALA A 156 -6.37 11.01 -2.78
C ALA A 156 -7.32 10.86 -3.99
N VAL A 157 -7.79 11.94 -4.58
CA VAL A 157 -8.64 11.85 -5.80
C VAL A 157 -7.85 11.33 -6.99
N CYS A 158 -6.57 11.70 -7.12
CA CYS A 158 -5.69 11.18 -8.17
C CYS A 158 -5.46 9.68 -7.98
N LEU A 159 -5.12 9.23 -6.77
CA LEU A 159 -4.94 7.81 -6.44
C LEU A 159 -6.22 7.00 -6.71
N ALA A 160 -7.37 7.54 -6.34
CA ALA A 160 -8.66 6.90 -6.60
C ALA A 160 -8.98 6.80 -8.11
N ALA A 161 -8.65 7.84 -8.90
CA ALA A 161 -8.79 7.83 -10.35
C ALA A 161 -7.90 6.78 -11.03
N LEU A 162 -6.75 6.44 -10.43
CA LEU A 162 -5.89 5.34 -10.89
C LEU A 162 -6.42 3.94 -10.51
N GLY A 163 -7.51 3.85 -9.73
CA GLY A 163 -8.09 2.57 -9.32
C GLY A 163 -7.73 2.12 -7.90
N LEU A 164 -7.13 2.97 -7.09
CA LEU A 164 -6.88 2.71 -5.67
C LEU A 164 -8.12 3.09 -4.84
N HIS A 165 -9.03 2.14 -4.69
CA HIS A 165 -10.34 2.38 -4.05
C HIS A 165 -10.32 2.25 -2.52
N THR A 166 -9.21 1.81 -1.93
CA THR A 166 -9.05 1.69 -0.47
C THR A 166 -7.86 2.54 -0.03
N LEU A 167 -8.15 3.64 0.67
CA LEU A 167 -7.16 4.59 1.16
C LEU A 167 -7.14 4.56 2.69
N SER A 168 -5.98 4.37 3.29
CA SER A 168 -5.78 4.40 4.75
C SER A 168 -5.07 5.69 5.14
N MET A 169 -5.68 6.44 6.06
CA MET A 169 -5.21 7.75 6.49
C MET A 169 -5.54 8.02 7.95
N ARG A 170 -4.94 9.07 8.51
CA ARG A 170 -5.31 9.53 9.86
C ARG A 170 -6.75 10.04 9.90
N PRO A 171 -7.47 9.88 11.04
CA PRO A 171 -8.88 10.25 11.16
C PRO A 171 -9.21 11.69 10.75
N ALA A 172 -8.34 12.65 11.10
CA ALA A 172 -8.54 14.07 10.76
C ALA A 172 -8.59 14.35 9.24
N SER A 173 -8.02 13.46 8.41
CA SER A 173 -8.01 13.60 6.94
C SER A 173 -9.25 13.02 6.28
N ILE A 174 -10.02 12.17 6.95
CA ILE A 174 -11.16 11.45 6.35
C ILE A 174 -12.22 12.40 5.80
N GLY A 175 -12.62 13.40 6.57
CA GLY A 175 -13.66 14.37 6.15
C GLY A 175 -13.29 15.13 4.87
N PRO A 176 -12.15 15.84 4.84
CA PRO A 176 -11.71 16.56 3.64
C PRO A 176 -11.50 15.65 2.41
N VAL A 177 -10.93 14.47 2.59
CA VAL A 177 -10.72 13.51 1.48
C VAL A 177 -12.06 12.98 0.97
N LYS A 178 -12.98 12.61 1.86
CA LYS A 178 -14.30 12.13 1.48
C LYS A 178 -15.05 13.21 0.69
N GLN A 179 -15.02 14.46 1.14
CA GLN A 179 -15.66 15.58 0.43
C GLN A 179 -15.06 15.75 -0.98
N ALA A 180 -13.74 15.72 -1.11
CA ALA A 180 -13.07 15.82 -2.41
C ALA A 180 -13.48 14.69 -3.36
N LEU A 181 -13.51 13.44 -2.86
CA LEU A 181 -13.91 12.28 -3.66
C LEU A 181 -15.39 12.34 -4.10
N MET A 182 -16.28 12.84 -3.24
CA MET A 182 -17.70 12.98 -3.58
C MET A 182 -17.97 14.06 -4.64
N ASN A 183 -17.11 15.08 -4.70
CA ASN A 183 -17.24 16.21 -5.63
C ASN A 183 -16.39 16.04 -6.91
N THR A 184 -15.77 14.88 -7.12
CA THR A 184 -14.88 14.66 -8.27
C THR A 184 -15.38 13.49 -9.11
N ASP A 185 -15.62 13.71 -10.40
CA ASP A 185 -15.79 12.61 -11.37
C ASP A 185 -14.43 11.97 -11.65
N LEU A 186 -14.19 10.84 -10.98
CA LEU A 186 -12.93 10.10 -11.08
C LEU A 186 -12.65 9.54 -12.48
N LYS A 187 -13.71 9.22 -13.25
CA LYS A 187 -13.55 8.72 -14.62
C LYS A 187 -13.11 9.84 -15.56
N ALA A 188 -13.76 11.00 -15.46
CA ALA A 188 -13.37 12.16 -16.23
C ALA A 188 -11.95 12.65 -15.83
N LEU A 189 -11.63 12.65 -14.54
CA LEU A 189 -10.27 12.96 -14.07
C LEU A 189 -9.23 11.98 -14.66
N LYS A 190 -9.53 10.69 -14.73
CA LYS A 190 -8.61 9.70 -15.30
C LYS A 190 -8.32 10.01 -16.78
N VAL A 191 -9.33 10.39 -17.56
CA VAL A 191 -9.13 10.80 -18.96
C VAL A 191 -8.23 12.02 -19.07
N GLU A 192 -8.45 13.05 -18.23
CA GLU A 192 -7.62 14.27 -18.21
C GLU A 192 -6.16 13.94 -17.82
N LEU A 193 -5.96 13.06 -16.84
CA LEU A 193 -4.62 12.60 -16.44
C LEU A 193 -3.91 11.88 -17.60
N ASP A 194 -4.60 10.99 -18.32
CA ASP A 194 -4.02 10.26 -19.44
C ASP A 194 -3.64 11.19 -20.60
N GLN A 195 -4.48 12.17 -20.90
CA GLN A 195 -4.19 13.17 -21.92
C GLN A 195 -2.97 14.02 -21.55
N ALA A 196 -2.88 14.48 -20.29
CA ALA A 196 -1.75 15.25 -19.82
C ALA A 196 -0.44 14.45 -19.86
N ARG A 197 -0.50 13.17 -19.50
CA ARG A 197 0.66 12.25 -19.56
C ARG A 197 1.12 12.02 -21.00
N LEU A 198 0.19 11.80 -21.93
CA LEU A 198 0.49 11.66 -23.36
C LEU A 198 1.09 12.95 -23.95
N ALA A 199 0.67 14.12 -23.45
CA ALA A 199 1.25 15.42 -23.83
C ALA A 199 2.63 15.68 -23.18
N GLY A 200 3.18 14.74 -22.40
CA GLY A 200 4.51 14.85 -21.81
C GLY A 200 4.58 15.73 -20.56
N VAL A 201 3.46 15.89 -19.84
CA VAL A 201 3.46 16.65 -18.57
C VAL A 201 4.14 15.82 -17.48
N ASP A 202 5.24 16.32 -16.92
CA ASP A 202 6.03 15.61 -15.91
C ASP A 202 5.39 15.57 -14.53
N ASN A 203 4.65 16.63 -14.14
CA ASN A 203 3.98 16.71 -12.83
C ASN A 203 2.51 17.11 -13.03
N LEU A 204 1.62 16.22 -12.60
CA LEU A 204 0.19 16.33 -12.84
C LEU A 204 -0.58 17.10 -11.76
N ARG A 205 0.13 17.66 -10.75
CA ARG A 205 -0.50 18.40 -9.65
C ARG A 205 -1.39 19.54 -10.11
N LYS A 206 -0.91 20.34 -11.07
CA LYS A 206 -1.71 21.44 -11.63
C LYS A 206 -2.91 20.93 -12.43
N THR A 207 -2.77 19.84 -13.16
CA THR A 207 -3.86 19.19 -13.91
C THR A 207 -4.97 18.79 -12.96
N VAL A 208 -4.65 18.05 -11.88
CA VAL A 208 -5.62 17.61 -10.86
C VAL A 208 -6.27 18.82 -10.18
N ALA A 209 -5.47 19.81 -9.74
CA ALA A 209 -5.99 21.00 -9.07
C ALA A 209 -6.96 21.80 -9.96
N ASN A 210 -6.61 22.00 -11.24
CA ASN A 210 -7.47 22.71 -12.19
C ASN A 210 -8.77 21.92 -12.46
N PHE A 211 -8.67 20.60 -12.59
CA PHE A 211 -9.85 19.75 -12.77
C PHE A 211 -10.81 19.86 -11.59
N MET A 212 -10.30 19.75 -10.36
CA MET A 212 -11.11 19.89 -9.16
C MET A 212 -11.74 21.28 -9.03
N ALA A 213 -11.00 22.34 -9.36
CA ALA A 213 -11.53 23.72 -9.32
C ALA A 213 -12.65 23.95 -10.34
N LYS A 214 -12.61 23.31 -11.52
CA LYS A 214 -13.67 23.45 -12.55
C LYS A 214 -14.94 22.68 -12.22
N ASN A 215 -14.83 21.55 -11.50
CA ASN A 215 -15.92 20.61 -11.28
C ASN A 215 -16.38 20.56 -9.80
N GLY A 216 -15.79 21.34 -8.91
CA GLY A 216 -16.04 21.38 -7.48
C GLY A 216 -16.81 22.62 -6.99
N GLY A 217 -17.56 23.29 -7.90
CA GLY A 217 -18.44 24.40 -7.57
C GLY A 217 -19.85 23.95 -7.18
#